data_b319cde208ed9b4dfea7c2cecd240803
#
_entry.id   b319cde208ed9b4dfea7c2cecd240803
#
_cell.length_a   1.000
_cell.length_b   1.000
_cell.length_c   1.000
_cell.angle_alpha   90.00
_cell.angle_beta   90.00
_cell.angle_gamma   90.00
#
_symmetry.space_group_name_H-M   'P 1'
#
loop_
_entity.id
_entity.type
_entity.pdbx_description
1 polymer ?
#
loop_
_entity_poly.entity_id
_entity_poly.type
_entity_poly.pdbx_seq_one_letter_code
_entity_poly.pdbx_strand_id
1 'polypeptide(L)'
;MIEAIRPGPKADGFEVSITKLCHWFGFARRSFYYQASRATPKVNPAFSEPINALIEDEPSFGYRTVANLLGLNKNTVQRIFQLKGGQVRKRPIGHRPRIDAVPSVATAPDQRWATDLCRVWRGRDGWLTLALVIDCHTRELLGWQFSSSGKASTAGAALEQALIARNGCLGRVQNPFLLRSDNGLVFTSRHYTRLVRSYGLKQEFITPHCPQQNGMIERVIRTLKAQCVHRHRFESIQHASRAIGDWIHFYNNRRPHQALGMKTPAEAFRLTA
;
A
#
# COMPACT_ATOMS: atom_id res chain seq x y z
N MET A 1 9.77 34.41 18.56
CA MET A 1 8.64 34.53 19.48
C MET A 1 9.00 35.38 20.72
N ILE A 2 9.92 35.00 21.60
CA ILE A 2 10.31 35.80 22.80
C ILE A 2 10.84 37.18 22.42
N GLU A 3 11.66 37.32 21.37
CA GLU A 3 12.14 38.59 20.88
C GLU A 3 11.04 39.52 20.29
N ALA A 4 9.99 38.93 19.73
CA ALA A 4 8.84 39.67 19.21
C ALA A 4 7.90 40.20 20.32
N ILE A 5 7.87 39.51 21.46
CA ILE A 5 7.01 39.88 22.60
C ILE A 5 7.68 40.93 23.51
N ARG A 6 9.03 40.92 23.57
CA ARG A 6 9.81 41.84 24.44
C ARG A 6 9.55 43.33 24.21
N PRO A 7 9.34 43.85 22.97
CA PRO A 7 9.03 45.26 22.75
C PRO A 7 7.70 45.74 23.29
N GLY A 8 6.66 44.87 23.32
CA GLY A 8 5.32 45.22 23.82
C GLY A 8 5.32 45.67 25.29
N PRO A 9 5.80 44.86 26.24
CA PRO A 9 5.88 45.24 27.64
C PRO A 9 6.76 46.49 27.91
N LYS A 10 7.79 46.70 27.08
CA LYS A 10 8.62 47.94 27.18
C LYS A 10 7.88 49.20 26.76
N ALA A 11 7.02 49.14 25.76
CA ALA A 11 6.17 50.24 25.34
C ALA A 11 5.16 50.61 26.43
N ASP A 12 4.72 49.65 27.24
CA ASP A 12 3.81 49.84 28.36
C ASP A 12 4.53 50.15 29.70
N GLY A 13 5.84 50.40 29.66
CA GLY A 13 6.64 50.80 30.83
C GLY A 13 7.11 49.63 31.75
N PHE A 14 6.92 48.39 31.32
CA PHE A 14 7.35 47.21 32.10
C PHE A 14 8.60 46.56 31.54
N GLU A 15 9.63 46.40 32.34
CA GLU A 15 10.85 45.68 31.95
C GLU A 15 10.77 44.23 32.40
N VAL A 16 10.50 43.33 31.45
CA VAL A 16 10.46 41.88 31.74
C VAL A 16 11.78 41.24 31.35
N SER A 17 12.46 40.57 32.30
CA SER A 17 13.73 39.93 32.05
C SER A 17 13.53 38.68 31.15
N ILE A 18 14.53 38.37 30.29
CA ILE A 18 14.56 37.15 29.45
C ILE A 18 14.39 35.88 30.27
N THR A 19 14.93 35.86 31.50
CA THR A 19 14.78 34.72 32.42
C THR A 19 13.32 34.50 32.79
N LYS A 20 12.57 35.56 33.04
CA LYS A 20 11.16 35.51 33.40
C LYS A 20 10.29 35.06 32.21
N LEU A 21 10.58 35.61 31.03
CA LEU A 21 9.94 35.19 29.77
C LEU A 21 10.19 33.73 29.46
N CYS A 22 11.43 33.25 29.57
CA CYS A 22 11.79 31.85 29.36
C CYS A 22 11.04 30.94 30.33
N HIS A 23 10.91 31.34 31.59
CA HIS A 23 10.17 30.57 32.58
C HIS A 23 8.67 30.50 32.25
N TRP A 24 8.03 31.62 31.92
CA TRP A 24 6.61 31.66 31.59
C TRP A 24 6.26 30.83 30.34
N PHE A 25 7.14 30.79 29.34
CA PHE A 25 6.93 30.03 28.11
C PHE A 25 7.51 28.61 28.15
N GLY A 26 8.05 28.16 29.28
CA GLY A 26 8.62 26.82 29.43
C GLY A 26 9.86 26.56 28.58
N PHE A 27 10.62 27.62 28.23
CA PHE A 27 11.86 27.47 27.44
C PHE A 27 13.09 27.53 28.32
N ALA A 28 14.06 26.63 28.03
CA ALA A 28 15.37 26.76 28.66
C ALA A 28 16.05 28.07 28.18
N ARG A 29 16.61 28.88 29.10
CA ARG A 29 17.30 30.12 28.78
C ARG A 29 18.41 29.94 27.74
N ARG A 30 19.09 28.78 27.75
CA ARG A 30 20.10 28.41 26.75
C ARG A 30 19.54 28.38 25.32
N SER A 31 18.31 27.97 25.14
CA SER A 31 17.66 27.91 23.82
C SER A 31 17.38 29.31 23.23
N PHE A 32 17.19 30.32 24.09
CA PHE A 32 17.05 31.73 23.63
C PHE A 32 18.32 32.29 23.01
N TYR A 33 19.47 31.98 23.58
CA TYR A 33 20.77 32.42 23.08
C TYR A 33 21.39 31.48 22.05
N TYR A 34 20.72 30.37 21.72
CA TYR A 34 21.24 29.43 20.75
C TYR A 34 21.28 30.04 19.34
N GLN A 35 22.47 30.19 18.82
CA GLN A 35 22.68 30.51 17.40
C GLN A 35 23.11 29.23 16.67
N ALA A 36 22.40 28.91 15.57
CA ALA A 36 22.74 27.74 14.77
C ALA A 36 24.12 27.95 14.11
N SER A 37 25.11 27.21 14.57
CA SER A 37 26.47 27.23 14.01
C SER A 37 26.62 26.41 12.72
N ARG A 38 25.64 25.60 12.38
CA ARG A 38 25.68 24.77 11.17
C ARG A 38 24.99 25.48 10.00
N ALA A 39 25.69 25.56 8.88
CA ALA A 39 25.10 26.02 7.63
C ALA A 39 23.88 25.19 7.24
N THR A 40 22.89 25.84 6.62
CA THR A 40 21.72 25.14 6.08
C THR A 40 22.15 24.01 5.16
N PRO A 41 21.64 22.78 5.34
CA PRO A 41 22.03 21.66 4.50
C PRO A 41 21.74 21.95 3.03
N LYS A 42 22.77 21.92 2.19
CA LYS A 42 22.61 22.05 0.74
C LYS A 42 22.20 20.69 0.15
N VAL A 43 21.23 20.71 -0.73
CA VAL A 43 20.79 19.53 -1.51
C VAL A 43 21.40 19.63 -2.88
N ASN A 44 22.10 18.57 -3.32
CA ASN A 44 22.64 18.53 -4.68
C ASN A 44 21.51 18.36 -5.70
N PRO A 45 21.35 19.28 -6.67
CA PRO A 45 20.30 19.20 -7.69
C PRO A 45 20.33 17.90 -8.50
N ALA A 46 21.52 17.39 -8.84
CA ALA A 46 21.70 16.16 -9.59
C ALA A 46 21.02 14.94 -8.95
N PHE A 47 20.86 14.92 -7.62
CA PHE A 47 20.11 13.87 -6.92
C PHE A 47 18.66 14.25 -6.65
N SER A 48 18.38 15.54 -6.40
CA SER A 48 17.03 15.95 -6.01
C SER A 48 16.05 16.04 -7.18
N GLU A 49 16.50 16.38 -8.37
CA GLU A 49 15.64 16.47 -9.55
C GLU A 49 15.03 15.13 -9.97
N PRO A 50 15.79 14.04 -10.18
CA PRO A 50 15.21 12.75 -10.51
C PRO A 50 14.35 12.18 -9.37
N ILE A 51 14.69 12.48 -8.11
CA ILE A 51 13.87 12.08 -6.96
C ILE A 51 12.52 12.81 -6.98
N ASN A 52 12.51 14.13 -7.24
CA ASN A 52 11.28 14.91 -7.31
C ASN A 52 10.39 14.45 -8.46
N ALA A 53 10.95 14.27 -9.66
CA ALA A 53 10.20 13.78 -10.82
C ALA A 53 9.51 12.44 -10.52
N LEU A 54 10.23 11.48 -9.91
CA LEU A 54 9.66 10.18 -9.56
C LEU A 54 8.59 10.28 -8.47
N ILE A 55 8.70 11.23 -7.52
CA ILE A 55 7.68 11.45 -6.49
C ILE A 55 6.44 12.14 -7.06
N GLU A 56 6.59 13.00 -8.04
CA GLU A 56 5.47 13.63 -8.75
C GLU A 56 4.65 12.59 -9.50
N ASP A 57 5.30 11.66 -10.20
CA ASP A 57 4.63 10.56 -10.88
C ASP A 57 4.01 9.58 -9.87
N GLU A 58 4.76 9.20 -8.83
CA GLU A 58 4.39 8.18 -7.85
C GLU A 58 4.50 8.65 -6.39
N PRO A 59 3.62 9.57 -5.92
CA PRO A 59 3.67 10.18 -4.58
C PRO A 59 3.57 9.20 -3.42
N SER A 60 3.17 7.96 -3.68
CA SER A 60 3.05 6.91 -2.67
C SER A 60 4.34 6.15 -2.42
N PHE A 61 5.39 6.38 -3.22
CA PHE A 61 6.65 5.69 -3.07
C PHE A 61 7.44 6.24 -1.87
N GLY A 62 7.89 5.33 -1.02
CA GLY A 62 8.80 5.66 0.08
C GLY A 62 10.26 5.76 -0.40
N TYR A 63 11.11 6.44 0.37
CA TYR A 63 12.52 6.67 0.02
C TYR A 63 13.30 5.39 -0.35
N ARG A 64 12.94 4.21 0.19
CA ARG A 64 13.62 2.95 -0.16
C ARG A 64 13.29 2.47 -1.56
N THR A 65 12.04 2.62 -1.98
CA THR A 65 11.60 2.29 -3.34
C THR A 65 12.22 3.23 -4.35
N VAL A 66 12.20 4.55 -4.05
CA VAL A 66 12.84 5.57 -4.89
C VAL A 66 14.35 5.35 -5.01
N ALA A 67 15.03 5.03 -3.89
CA ALA A 67 16.46 4.73 -3.91
C ALA A 67 16.80 3.52 -4.81
N ASN A 68 15.98 2.47 -4.75
CA ASN A 68 16.17 1.28 -5.58
C ASN A 68 15.95 1.58 -7.07
N LEU A 69 14.87 2.30 -7.42
CA LEU A 69 14.53 2.63 -8.79
C LEU A 69 15.58 3.52 -9.47
N LEU A 70 16.15 4.47 -8.69
CA LEU A 70 17.18 5.39 -9.19
C LEU A 70 18.62 4.89 -9.01
N GLY A 71 18.82 3.70 -8.43
CA GLY A 71 20.14 3.17 -8.13
C GLY A 71 20.95 4.01 -7.13
N LEU A 72 20.27 4.81 -6.29
CA LEU A 72 20.89 5.74 -5.34
C LEU A 72 21.02 5.13 -3.94
N ASN A 73 21.98 5.64 -3.15
CA ASN A 73 22.10 5.25 -1.76
C ASN A 73 20.86 5.67 -0.97
N LYS A 74 20.25 4.69 -0.26
CA LYS A 74 19.02 4.89 0.52
C LYS A 74 19.11 6.04 1.56
N ASN A 75 20.30 6.23 2.17
CA ASN A 75 20.48 7.28 3.19
C ASN A 75 20.50 8.67 2.56
N THR A 76 21.08 8.79 1.35
CA THR A 76 21.06 10.03 0.56
C THR A 76 19.64 10.39 0.19
N VAL A 77 18.87 9.45 -0.34
CA VAL A 77 17.46 9.67 -0.69
C VAL A 77 16.62 9.99 0.55
N GLN A 78 16.82 9.27 1.65
CA GLN A 78 16.12 9.55 2.91
C GLN A 78 16.37 10.98 3.41
N ARG A 79 17.63 11.44 3.34
CA ARG A 79 17.99 12.81 3.74
C ARG A 79 17.30 13.85 2.86
N ILE A 80 17.25 13.62 1.54
CA ILE A 80 16.55 14.51 0.60
C ILE A 80 15.05 14.55 0.91
N PHE A 81 14.42 13.39 1.15
CA PHE A 81 13.03 13.31 1.59
C PHE A 81 12.75 14.12 2.85
N GLN A 82 13.66 14.06 3.84
CA GLN A 82 13.53 14.82 5.08
C GLN A 82 13.63 16.33 4.84
N LEU A 83 14.62 16.77 4.03
CA LEU A 83 14.85 18.18 3.74
C LEU A 83 13.75 18.81 2.88
N LYS A 84 13.18 18.03 1.96
CA LYS A 84 12.11 18.47 1.04
C LYS A 84 10.69 18.22 1.57
N GLY A 85 10.54 17.59 2.74
CA GLY A 85 9.21 17.25 3.28
C GLY A 85 8.46 16.17 2.51
N GLY A 86 9.14 15.44 1.60
CA GLY A 86 8.57 14.37 0.76
C GLY A 86 8.26 13.07 1.50
N GLN A 87 8.24 13.06 2.82
CA GLN A 87 7.98 11.86 3.60
C GLN A 87 6.51 11.42 3.48
N VAL A 88 6.30 10.17 3.11
CA VAL A 88 4.97 9.56 3.17
C VAL A 88 4.48 9.57 4.62
N ARG A 89 3.40 10.28 4.90
CA ARG A 89 2.83 10.39 6.25
C ARG A 89 2.40 9.01 6.74
N LYS A 90 2.98 8.54 7.84
CA LYS A 90 2.49 7.36 8.54
C LYS A 90 1.14 7.72 9.16
N ARG A 91 0.09 6.96 8.82
CA ARG A 91 -1.16 7.04 9.60
C ARG A 91 -0.90 6.44 10.98
N PRO A 92 -1.36 7.07 12.07
CA PRO A 92 -1.26 6.48 13.40
C PRO A 92 -1.97 5.12 13.38
N ILE A 93 -1.24 4.08 13.74
CA ILE A 93 -1.80 2.75 13.93
C ILE A 93 -2.46 2.78 15.31
N GLY A 94 -3.79 2.73 15.36
CA GLY A 94 -4.50 2.57 16.62
C GLY A 94 -4.01 1.31 17.34
N HIS A 95 -3.94 1.35 18.67
CA HIS A 95 -3.67 0.19 19.50
C HIS A 95 -4.79 -0.84 19.33
N ARG A 96 -4.61 -1.77 18.41
CA ARG A 96 -5.42 -2.98 18.34
C ARG A 96 -4.62 -4.11 18.98
N PRO A 97 -5.23 -4.93 19.86
CA PRO A 97 -4.56 -6.12 20.37
C PRO A 97 -4.09 -6.97 19.18
N ARG A 98 -2.82 -7.33 19.17
CA ARG A 98 -2.30 -8.29 18.20
C ARG A 98 -2.69 -9.67 18.68
N ILE A 99 -3.62 -10.30 18.00
CA ILE A 99 -3.89 -11.72 18.15
C ILE A 99 -2.83 -12.44 17.33
N ASP A 100 -2.20 -13.46 17.90
CA ASP A 100 -1.29 -14.35 17.18
C ASP A 100 -2.08 -15.04 16.07
N ALA A 101 -1.92 -14.54 14.87
CA ALA A 101 -2.63 -15.01 13.70
C ALA A 101 -1.70 -15.86 12.83
N VAL A 102 -2.23 -16.94 12.28
CA VAL A 102 -1.51 -17.75 11.28
C VAL A 102 -1.09 -16.82 10.13
N PRO A 103 0.22 -16.72 9.84
CA PRO A 103 0.70 -15.84 8.79
C PRO A 103 0.03 -16.15 7.45
N SER A 104 -0.30 -15.11 6.68
CA SER A 104 -0.79 -15.27 5.31
C SER A 104 0.33 -15.60 4.31
N VAL A 105 1.58 -15.63 4.75
CA VAL A 105 2.74 -15.91 3.90
C VAL A 105 2.81 -17.40 3.58
N ALA A 106 2.98 -17.72 2.29
CA ALA A 106 3.31 -19.06 1.81
C ALA A 106 4.85 -19.19 1.67
N THR A 107 5.37 -20.41 1.77
CA THR A 107 6.81 -20.68 1.65
C THR A 107 7.26 -20.91 0.21
N ALA A 108 6.32 -21.23 -0.68
CA ALA A 108 6.55 -21.41 -2.12
C ALA A 108 5.39 -20.81 -2.94
N PRO A 109 5.61 -20.51 -4.24
CA PRO A 109 4.53 -20.16 -5.16
C PRO A 109 3.44 -21.23 -5.18
N ASP A 110 2.23 -20.78 -5.44
CA ASP A 110 1.05 -21.66 -5.59
C ASP A 110 0.76 -22.60 -4.41
N GLN A 111 1.28 -22.29 -3.22
CA GLN A 111 0.91 -22.96 -1.97
C GLN A 111 -0.39 -22.40 -1.38
N ARG A 112 -0.54 -21.08 -1.44
CA ARG A 112 -1.69 -20.35 -0.94
C ARG A 112 -1.95 -19.12 -1.79
N TRP A 113 -3.15 -19.03 -2.32
CA TRP A 113 -3.68 -17.81 -2.88
C TRP A 113 -4.64 -17.15 -1.90
N ALA A 114 -4.79 -15.84 -2.01
CA ALA A 114 -5.79 -15.08 -1.26
C ALA A 114 -6.73 -14.36 -2.22
N THR A 115 -8.01 -14.34 -1.89
CA THR A 115 -9.04 -13.62 -2.64
C THR A 115 -9.83 -12.68 -1.74
N ASP A 116 -10.26 -11.56 -2.31
CA ASP A 116 -11.08 -10.58 -1.60
C ASP A 116 -11.86 -9.72 -2.60
N LEU A 117 -12.89 -9.05 -2.09
CA LEU A 117 -13.73 -8.12 -2.84
C LEU A 117 -13.54 -6.71 -2.32
N CYS A 118 -13.39 -5.75 -3.22
CA CYS A 118 -13.42 -4.35 -2.83
C CYS A 118 -14.36 -3.53 -3.71
N ARG A 119 -14.85 -2.42 -3.15
CA ARG A 119 -15.69 -1.49 -3.90
C ARG A 119 -14.86 -0.37 -4.51
N VAL A 120 -15.23 -0.02 -5.76
CA VAL A 120 -14.65 1.06 -6.55
C VAL A 120 -15.79 1.98 -7.00
N TRP A 121 -15.65 3.28 -6.74
CA TRP A 121 -16.66 4.26 -7.14
C TRP A 121 -16.49 4.66 -8.61
N ARG A 122 -17.60 4.69 -9.37
CA ARG A 122 -17.66 5.00 -10.81
C ARG A 122 -18.51 6.24 -11.11
N GLY A 123 -18.46 7.26 -10.32
CA GLY A 123 -19.20 8.48 -10.56
C GLY A 123 -20.72 8.27 -10.64
N ARG A 124 -21.36 8.69 -11.74
CA ARG A 124 -22.82 8.64 -11.89
C ARG A 124 -23.42 7.23 -11.83
N ASP A 125 -22.67 6.23 -12.24
CA ASP A 125 -23.16 4.84 -12.32
C ASP A 125 -22.97 4.05 -11.01
N GLY A 126 -22.51 4.70 -9.95
CA GLY A 126 -22.46 4.14 -8.61
C GLY A 126 -21.27 3.21 -8.35
N TRP A 127 -21.44 2.26 -7.43
CA TRP A 127 -20.39 1.38 -6.98
C TRP A 127 -20.21 0.15 -7.88
N LEU A 128 -18.95 -0.11 -8.23
CA LEU A 128 -18.51 -1.39 -8.79
C LEU A 128 -17.89 -2.26 -7.71
N THR A 129 -17.99 -3.56 -7.86
CA THR A 129 -17.25 -4.56 -7.08
C THR A 129 -16.10 -5.08 -7.92
N LEU A 130 -14.90 -5.04 -7.36
CA LEU A 130 -13.70 -5.62 -7.91
C LEU A 130 -13.32 -6.83 -7.08
N ALA A 131 -13.26 -8.00 -7.70
CA ALA A 131 -12.67 -9.21 -7.13
C ALA A 131 -11.19 -9.29 -7.52
N LEU A 132 -10.34 -9.72 -6.60
CA LEU A 132 -8.90 -9.89 -6.80
C LEU A 132 -8.44 -11.25 -6.28
N VAL A 133 -7.45 -11.82 -6.95
CA VAL A 133 -6.75 -13.03 -6.52
C VAL A 133 -5.24 -12.79 -6.57
N ILE A 134 -4.55 -13.11 -5.47
CA ILE A 134 -3.10 -12.91 -5.32
C ILE A 134 -2.43 -14.20 -4.84
N ASP A 135 -1.23 -14.49 -5.34
CA ASP A 135 -0.33 -15.47 -4.75
C ASP A 135 0.31 -14.92 -3.47
N CYS A 136 0.21 -15.66 -2.37
CA CYS A 136 0.70 -15.21 -1.07
C CYS A 136 2.22 -15.32 -0.92
N HIS A 137 2.93 -15.98 -1.81
CA HIS A 137 4.38 -16.06 -1.83
C HIS A 137 4.98 -14.96 -2.71
N THR A 138 4.65 -14.96 -3.99
CA THR A 138 5.20 -14.02 -4.98
C THR A 138 4.55 -12.64 -4.93
N ARG A 139 3.38 -12.52 -4.29
CA ARG A 139 2.53 -11.32 -4.27
C ARG A 139 2.00 -10.91 -5.64
N GLU A 140 2.04 -11.82 -6.60
CA GLU A 140 1.54 -11.57 -7.94
C GLU A 140 0.01 -11.54 -7.96
N LEU A 141 -0.55 -10.49 -8.56
CA LEU A 141 -1.98 -10.40 -8.83
C LEU A 141 -2.27 -11.26 -10.07
N LEU A 142 -2.89 -12.42 -9.85
CA LEU A 142 -3.12 -13.43 -10.87
C LEU A 142 -4.42 -13.26 -11.61
N GLY A 143 -5.46 -12.78 -10.92
CA GLY A 143 -6.78 -12.61 -11.50
C GLY A 143 -7.55 -11.47 -10.88
N TRP A 144 -8.43 -10.86 -11.69
CA TRP A 144 -9.30 -9.79 -11.25
C TRP A 144 -10.53 -9.69 -12.13
N GLN A 145 -11.65 -9.26 -11.54
CA GLN A 145 -12.91 -9.12 -12.28
C GLN A 145 -13.72 -7.96 -11.71
N PHE A 146 -14.25 -7.14 -12.61
CA PHE A 146 -15.24 -6.12 -12.28
C PHE A 146 -16.66 -6.60 -12.48
N SER A 147 -17.55 -6.14 -11.59
CA SER A 147 -19.00 -6.30 -11.76
C SER A 147 -19.75 -5.16 -11.07
N SER A 148 -20.92 -4.81 -11.57
CA SER A 148 -21.89 -3.96 -10.86
C SER A 148 -22.52 -4.67 -9.66
N SER A 149 -22.45 -6.00 -9.61
CA SER A 149 -22.96 -6.82 -8.52
C SER A 149 -21.85 -7.63 -7.87
N GLY A 150 -21.66 -7.51 -6.54
CA GLY A 150 -20.68 -8.32 -5.78
C GLY A 150 -21.18 -9.75 -5.54
N LYS A 151 -21.45 -10.51 -6.59
CA LYS A 151 -21.94 -11.90 -6.51
C LYS A 151 -20.80 -12.92 -6.51
N ALA A 152 -21.09 -14.16 -6.15
CA ALA A 152 -20.17 -15.28 -6.22
C ALA A 152 -19.58 -15.52 -7.62
N SER A 153 -20.35 -15.21 -8.68
CA SER A 153 -19.86 -15.28 -10.06
C SER A 153 -18.72 -14.30 -10.35
N THR A 154 -18.70 -13.12 -9.72
CA THR A 154 -17.60 -12.14 -9.88
C THR A 154 -16.31 -12.68 -9.25
N ALA A 155 -16.40 -13.23 -8.05
CA ALA A 155 -15.25 -13.86 -7.40
C ALA A 155 -14.79 -15.12 -8.16
N GLY A 156 -15.74 -15.89 -8.71
CA GLY A 156 -15.47 -17.06 -9.55
C GLY A 156 -14.71 -16.69 -10.81
N ALA A 157 -15.16 -15.68 -11.55
CA ALA A 157 -14.49 -15.23 -12.77
C ALA A 157 -13.06 -14.72 -12.50
N ALA A 158 -12.83 -14.03 -11.38
CA ALA A 158 -11.47 -13.63 -10.98
C ALA A 158 -10.57 -14.85 -10.67
N LEU A 159 -11.13 -15.88 -10.02
CA LEU A 159 -10.40 -17.11 -9.76
C LEU A 159 -10.08 -17.86 -11.06
N GLU A 160 -11.03 -17.96 -11.96
CA GLU A 160 -10.84 -18.61 -13.27
C GLU A 160 -9.78 -17.90 -14.10
N GLN A 161 -9.79 -16.57 -14.13
CA GLN A 161 -8.73 -15.78 -14.76
C GLN A 161 -7.36 -16.08 -14.14
N ALA A 162 -7.28 -16.19 -12.80
CA ALA A 162 -6.05 -16.53 -12.10
C ALA A 162 -5.54 -17.93 -12.46
N LEU A 163 -6.45 -18.92 -12.55
CA LEU A 163 -6.10 -20.28 -12.95
C LEU A 163 -5.59 -20.33 -14.39
N ILE A 164 -6.23 -19.62 -15.31
CA ILE A 164 -5.78 -19.51 -16.70
C ILE A 164 -4.38 -18.84 -16.77
N ALA A 165 -4.19 -17.74 -16.05
CA ALA A 165 -2.93 -17.02 -16.04
C ALA A 165 -1.75 -17.89 -15.53
N ARG A 166 -2.02 -18.78 -14.57
CA ARG A 166 -1.00 -19.64 -13.98
C ARG A 166 -0.81 -20.98 -14.70
N ASN A 167 -1.89 -21.63 -15.14
CA ASN A 167 -1.88 -22.98 -15.71
C ASN A 167 -2.08 -23.01 -17.23
N GLY A 168 -2.37 -21.86 -17.87
CA GLY A 168 -2.64 -21.76 -19.30
C GLY A 168 -4.05 -22.20 -19.72
N CYS A 169 -4.78 -22.95 -18.91
CA CYS A 169 -6.14 -23.42 -19.20
C CYS A 169 -6.96 -23.59 -17.92
N LEU A 170 -8.29 -23.66 -18.10
CA LEU A 170 -9.22 -24.05 -17.04
C LEU A 170 -9.27 -25.57 -16.93
N GLY A 171 -9.17 -26.05 -15.70
CA GLY A 171 -9.25 -27.47 -15.39
C GLY A 171 -8.93 -27.75 -13.93
N ARG A 172 -9.08 -28.99 -13.54
CA ARG A 172 -8.68 -29.42 -12.19
C ARG A 172 -7.17 -29.28 -12.05
N VAL A 173 -6.72 -28.55 -11.02
CA VAL A 173 -5.29 -28.37 -10.76
C VAL A 173 -4.64 -29.70 -10.34
N GLN A 174 -3.44 -29.96 -10.84
CA GLN A 174 -2.69 -31.20 -10.50
C GLN A 174 -2.23 -31.18 -9.04
N ASN A 175 -1.73 -30.04 -8.58
CA ASN A 175 -1.27 -29.83 -7.20
C ASN A 175 -2.25 -28.93 -6.44
N PRO A 176 -3.17 -29.48 -5.64
CA PRO A 176 -4.13 -28.68 -4.89
C PRO A 176 -3.46 -27.73 -3.91
N PHE A 177 -3.89 -26.48 -3.91
CA PHE A 177 -3.41 -25.44 -2.99
C PHE A 177 -4.55 -24.81 -2.19
N LEU A 178 -4.18 -23.97 -1.22
CA LEU A 178 -5.13 -23.28 -0.36
C LEU A 178 -5.60 -21.99 -1.02
N LEU A 179 -6.93 -21.79 -1.07
CA LEU A 179 -7.54 -20.53 -1.47
C LEU A 179 -8.15 -19.86 -0.25
N ARG A 180 -7.47 -18.83 0.25
CA ARG A 180 -7.89 -18.08 1.43
C ARG A 180 -8.85 -16.95 1.07
N SER A 181 -9.90 -16.81 1.88
CA SER A 181 -10.87 -15.70 1.82
C SER A 181 -11.33 -15.31 3.22
N ASP A 182 -12.05 -14.20 3.31
CA ASP A 182 -12.85 -13.91 4.49
C ASP A 182 -14.09 -14.83 4.58
N ASN A 183 -14.88 -14.68 5.67
CA ASN A 183 -16.12 -15.42 5.89
C ASN A 183 -17.34 -14.75 5.22
N GLY A 184 -17.13 -13.89 4.22
CA GLY A 184 -18.19 -13.16 3.51
C GLY A 184 -19.16 -14.11 2.80
N LEU A 185 -20.41 -13.67 2.67
CA LEU A 185 -21.50 -14.48 2.05
C LEU A 185 -21.17 -14.93 0.61
N VAL A 186 -20.35 -14.17 -0.10
CA VAL A 186 -19.89 -14.53 -1.46
C VAL A 186 -19.05 -15.80 -1.41
N PHE A 187 -18.05 -15.84 -0.54
CA PHE A 187 -17.09 -16.93 -0.45
C PHE A 187 -17.65 -18.18 0.27
N THR A 188 -18.62 -17.99 1.17
CA THR A 188 -19.32 -19.11 1.85
C THR A 188 -20.51 -19.66 1.04
N SER A 189 -20.86 -19.00 -0.09
CA SER A 189 -21.99 -19.42 -0.92
C SER A 189 -21.76 -20.81 -1.53
N ARG A 190 -22.85 -21.59 -1.67
CA ARG A 190 -22.82 -22.92 -2.31
C ARG A 190 -22.23 -22.86 -3.74
N HIS A 191 -22.53 -21.79 -4.48
CA HIS A 191 -22.03 -21.63 -5.84
C HIS A 191 -20.50 -21.50 -5.85
N TYR A 192 -19.94 -20.60 -5.06
CA TYR A 192 -18.50 -20.39 -5.00
C TYR A 192 -17.75 -21.61 -4.45
N THR A 193 -18.26 -22.18 -3.36
CA THR A 193 -17.65 -23.38 -2.75
C THR A 193 -17.62 -24.58 -3.71
N ARG A 194 -18.70 -24.78 -4.49
CA ARG A 194 -18.76 -25.83 -5.52
C ARG A 194 -17.73 -25.57 -6.63
N LEU A 195 -17.63 -24.31 -7.09
CA LEU A 195 -16.67 -23.90 -8.12
C LEU A 195 -15.22 -24.16 -7.65
N VAL A 196 -14.85 -23.72 -6.45
CA VAL A 196 -13.51 -23.95 -5.89
C VAL A 196 -13.17 -25.44 -5.81
N ARG A 197 -14.13 -26.27 -5.36
CA ARG A 197 -13.96 -27.73 -5.29
C ARG A 197 -13.84 -28.39 -6.66
N SER A 198 -14.56 -27.89 -7.69
CA SER A 198 -14.48 -28.46 -9.05
C SER A 198 -13.08 -28.29 -9.64
N TYR A 199 -12.36 -27.22 -9.30
CA TYR A 199 -10.96 -27.01 -9.67
C TYR A 199 -9.96 -27.78 -8.78
N GLY A 200 -10.42 -28.52 -7.78
CA GLY A 200 -9.57 -29.29 -6.87
C GLY A 200 -8.90 -28.47 -5.77
N LEU A 201 -9.28 -27.20 -5.62
CA LEU A 201 -8.72 -26.31 -4.60
C LEU A 201 -9.32 -26.56 -3.22
N LYS A 202 -8.55 -26.26 -2.17
CA LYS A 202 -9.00 -26.29 -0.77
C LYS A 202 -9.29 -24.87 -0.29
N GLN A 203 -10.54 -24.62 0.06
CA GLN A 203 -10.95 -23.32 0.61
C GLN A 203 -10.49 -23.19 2.07
N GLU A 204 -9.84 -22.05 2.38
CA GLU A 204 -9.35 -21.70 3.71
C GLU A 204 -10.01 -20.38 4.13
N PHE A 205 -10.80 -20.40 5.20
CA PHE A 205 -11.42 -19.21 5.76
C PHE A 205 -10.56 -18.64 6.87
N ILE A 206 -10.53 -17.31 6.99
CA ILE A 206 -9.92 -16.65 8.13
C ILE A 206 -10.72 -16.94 9.41
N THR A 207 -10.04 -16.95 10.55
CA THR A 207 -10.72 -17.03 11.84
C THR A 207 -11.67 -15.84 12.00
N PRO A 208 -12.90 -16.01 12.48
CA PRO A 208 -13.81 -14.90 12.74
C PRO A 208 -13.13 -13.81 13.57
N HIS A 209 -13.35 -12.57 13.19
CA HIS A 209 -12.74 -11.37 13.81
C HIS A 209 -11.22 -11.24 13.69
N CYS A 210 -10.56 -12.04 12.84
CA CYS A 210 -9.12 -11.98 12.59
C CYS A 210 -8.79 -11.52 11.15
N PRO A 211 -9.12 -10.29 10.73
CA PRO A 211 -8.87 -9.79 9.37
C PRO A 211 -7.38 -9.80 9.01
N GLN A 212 -6.46 -9.73 10.00
CA GLN A 212 -5.01 -9.76 9.75
C GLN A 212 -4.57 -11.03 9.00
N GLN A 213 -5.32 -12.13 9.09
CA GLN A 213 -5.04 -13.36 8.34
C GLN A 213 -5.20 -13.18 6.82
N ASN A 214 -6.03 -12.20 6.36
CA ASN A 214 -6.15 -11.81 4.96
C ASN A 214 -5.35 -10.55 4.61
N GLY A 215 -4.48 -10.12 5.52
CA GLY A 215 -3.76 -8.83 5.45
C GLY A 215 -2.90 -8.65 4.21
N MET A 216 -2.54 -9.72 3.47
CA MET A 216 -1.76 -9.60 2.25
C MET A 216 -2.60 -8.98 1.12
N ILE A 217 -3.76 -9.53 0.83
CA ILE A 217 -4.64 -9.00 -0.21
C ILE A 217 -5.25 -7.65 0.20
N GLU A 218 -5.55 -7.45 1.50
CA GLU A 218 -5.99 -6.14 2.02
C GLU A 218 -4.95 -5.05 1.77
N ARG A 219 -3.66 -5.37 1.93
CA ARG A 219 -2.55 -4.45 1.64
C ARG A 219 -2.49 -4.10 0.15
N VAL A 220 -2.68 -5.08 -0.73
CA VAL A 220 -2.72 -4.86 -2.17
C VAL A 220 -3.90 -3.97 -2.54
N ILE A 221 -5.10 -4.25 -2.03
CA ILE A 221 -6.29 -3.43 -2.23
C ILE A 221 -6.07 -1.99 -1.77
N ARG A 222 -5.43 -1.81 -0.62
CA ARG A 222 -5.07 -0.47 -0.12
C ARG A 222 -4.10 0.25 -1.06
N THR A 223 -3.11 -0.46 -1.59
CA THR A 223 -2.13 0.10 -2.53
C THR A 223 -2.80 0.46 -3.86
N LEU A 224 -3.64 -0.43 -4.41
CA LEU A 224 -4.45 -0.17 -5.59
C LEU A 224 -5.33 1.08 -5.42
N LYS A 225 -6.03 1.18 -4.30
CA LYS A 225 -6.86 2.36 -4.01
C LYS A 225 -6.05 3.65 -3.96
N ALA A 226 -4.89 3.64 -3.29
CA ALA A 226 -4.05 4.81 -3.15
C ALA A 226 -3.33 5.21 -4.45
N GLN A 227 -2.90 4.23 -5.25
CA GLN A 227 -2.08 4.48 -6.45
C GLN A 227 -2.88 4.60 -7.74
N CYS A 228 -4.09 4.03 -7.79
CA CYS A 228 -4.93 4.03 -8.98
C CYS A 228 -6.33 4.61 -8.70
N VAL A 229 -7.14 3.94 -7.87
CA VAL A 229 -8.56 4.28 -7.74
C VAL A 229 -8.80 5.73 -7.30
N HIS A 230 -8.06 6.22 -6.30
CA HIS A 230 -8.23 7.58 -5.78
C HIS A 230 -7.62 8.68 -6.65
N ARG A 231 -6.89 8.30 -7.71
CA ARG A 231 -6.27 9.23 -8.66
C ARG A 231 -7.11 9.41 -9.93
N HIS A 232 -8.10 8.54 -10.14
CA HIS A 232 -8.94 8.55 -11.34
C HIS A 232 -10.39 8.87 -11.00
N ARG A 233 -11.05 9.63 -11.87
CA ARG A 233 -12.51 9.73 -11.94
C ARG A 233 -12.97 8.82 -13.06
N PHE A 234 -13.47 7.64 -12.71
CA PHE A 234 -13.93 6.68 -13.70
C PHE A 234 -15.27 7.12 -14.29
N GLU A 235 -15.32 7.21 -15.62
CA GLU A 235 -16.52 7.61 -16.36
C GLU A 235 -17.33 6.40 -16.81
N SER A 236 -16.68 5.24 -16.99
CA SER A 236 -17.29 4.00 -17.41
C SER A 236 -16.59 2.79 -16.81
N ILE A 237 -17.24 1.61 -16.89
CA ILE A 237 -16.63 0.35 -16.47
C ILE A 237 -15.41 0.00 -17.34
N GLN A 238 -15.44 0.33 -18.61
CA GLN A 238 -14.34 0.13 -19.56
C GLN A 238 -13.13 0.98 -19.17
N HIS A 239 -13.36 2.26 -18.83
CA HIS A 239 -12.31 3.15 -18.35
C HIS A 239 -11.69 2.61 -17.03
N ALA A 240 -12.52 2.22 -16.06
CA ALA A 240 -12.05 1.62 -14.81
C ALA A 240 -11.28 0.32 -15.06
N SER A 241 -11.76 -0.56 -15.95
CA SER A 241 -11.10 -1.81 -16.30
C SER A 241 -9.73 -1.57 -16.92
N ARG A 242 -9.60 -0.62 -17.85
CA ARG A 242 -8.32 -0.28 -18.47
C ARG A 242 -7.34 0.24 -17.44
N ALA A 243 -7.71 1.28 -16.69
CA ALA A 243 -6.83 1.92 -15.72
C ALA A 243 -6.35 0.94 -14.63
N ILE A 244 -7.23 0.05 -14.17
CA ILE A 244 -6.86 -0.96 -13.17
C ILE A 244 -6.04 -2.10 -13.78
N GLY A 245 -6.34 -2.51 -15.01
CA GLY A 245 -5.52 -3.47 -15.75
C GLY A 245 -4.09 -2.98 -15.96
N ASP A 246 -3.93 -1.72 -16.39
CA ASP A 246 -2.63 -1.08 -16.55
C ASP A 246 -1.87 -0.99 -15.21
N TRP A 247 -2.58 -0.65 -14.12
CA TRP A 247 -1.99 -0.62 -12.80
C TRP A 247 -1.58 -2.03 -12.32
N ILE A 248 -2.38 -3.07 -12.56
CA ILE A 248 -2.03 -4.46 -12.22
C ILE A 248 -0.78 -4.91 -13.00
N HIS A 249 -0.71 -4.57 -14.28
CA HIS A 249 0.48 -4.83 -15.09
C HIS A 249 1.72 -4.14 -14.51
N PHE A 250 1.61 -2.86 -14.17
CA PHE A 250 2.68 -2.11 -13.49
C PHE A 250 3.05 -2.75 -12.13
N TYR A 251 2.06 -3.12 -11.32
CA TYR A 251 2.25 -3.74 -10.02
C TYR A 251 3.03 -5.06 -10.11
N ASN A 252 2.69 -5.92 -11.07
CA ASN A 252 3.33 -7.21 -11.25
C ASN A 252 4.73 -7.11 -11.87
N ASN A 253 4.95 -6.18 -12.81
CA ASN A 253 6.13 -6.21 -13.68
C ASN A 253 7.14 -5.08 -13.43
N ARG A 254 6.73 -3.97 -12.79
CA ARG A 254 7.59 -2.79 -12.63
C ARG A 254 7.72 -2.32 -11.18
N ARG A 255 6.75 -2.62 -10.34
CA ARG A 255 6.74 -2.12 -8.98
C ARG A 255 7.61 -2.97 -8.06
N PRO A 256 8.72 -2.42 -7.49
CA PRO A 256 9.56 -3.18 -6.58
C PRO A 256 8.90 -3.32 -5.20
N HIS A 257 9.07 -4.49 -4.60
CA HIS A 257 8.50 -4.86 -3.30
C HIS A 257 9.60 -5.11 -2.26
N GLN A 258 9.61 -4.34 -1.18
CA GLN A 258 10.60 -4.51 -0.09
C GLN A 258 10.62 -5.93 0.48
N ALA A 259 9.45 -6.55 0.61
CA ALA A 259 9.33 -7.89 1.16
C ALA A 259 9.76 -9.00 0.19
N LEU A 260 9.99 -8.66 -1.08
CA LEU A 260 10.58 -9.54 -2.11
C LEU A 260 12.03 -9.15 -2.39
N GLY A 261 12.71 -8.49 -1.47
CA GLY A 261 14.08 -8.01 -1.68
C GLY A 261 14.19 -6.99 -2.81
N MET A 262 13.20 -6.11 -2.96
CA MET A 262 13.06 -5.12 -4.03
C MET A 262 12.81 -5.68 -5.44
N LYS A 263 12.48 -6.96 -5.55
CA LYS A 263 12.02 -7.55 -6.81
C LYS A 263 10.57 -7.24 -7.08
N THR A 264 10.17 -7.33 -8.34
CA THR A 264 8.76 -7.33 -8.73
C THR A 264 8.14 -8.71 -8.47
N PRO A 265 6.80 -8.81 -8.36
CA PRO A 265 6.12 -10.10 -8.25
C PRO A 265 6.48 -11.09 -9.36
N ALA A 266 6.51 -10.63 -10.62
CA ALA A 266 6.87 -11.46 -11.76
C ALA A 266 8.33 -11.94 -11.72
N GLU A 267 9.28 -11.10 -11.26
CA GLU A 267 10.66 -11.52 -11.01
C GLU A 267 10.77 -12.53 -9.89
N ALA A 268 10.02 -12.32 -8.80
CA ALA A 268 10.01 -13.27 -7.69
C ALA A 268 9.49 -14.64 -8.12
N PHE A 269 8.45 -14.70 -8.95
CA PHE A 269 7.95 -15.95 -9.52
C PHE A 269 9.00 -16.64 -10.39
N ARG A 270 9.59 -15.93 -11.35
CA ARG A 270 10.62 -16.49 -12.26
C ARG A 270 11.86 -17.07 -11.56
N LEU A 271 12.17 -16.57 -10.36
CA LEU A 271 13.33 -17.06 -9.58
C LEU A 271 13.00 -18.27 -8.71
N THR A 272 11.72 -18.64 -8.57
CA THR A 272 11.26 -19.75 -7.73
C THR A 272 10.57 -20.86 -8.53
N ALA A 273 10.24 -20.60 -9.78
CA ALA A 273 9.75 -21.56 -10.77
C ALA A 273 10.94 -22.17 -11.51
#